data_303649bf644ed2cca0d697e0b8bba99a
#
_entry.id   303649bf644ed2cca0d697e0b8bba99a
#
_cell.length_a   1.000
_cell.length_b   1.000
_cell.length_c   1.000
_cell.angle_alpha   90.00
_cell.angle_beta   90.00
_cell.angle_gamma   90.00
#
_symmetry.space_group_name_H-M   'P 1'
#
loop_
_entity.id
_entity.type
_entity.pdbx_description
1 polymer ?
#
loop_
_entity_poly.entity_id
_entity_poly.type
_entity_poly.pdbx_seq_one_letter_code
_entity_poly.pdbx_strand_id
1 'polypeptide(L)'
;MLREHVESIRSSLVVADSHAASMRIHRRIQNGTLRRLLSGVYIPTALLDRHGSSECRDIVFIARVCALSLRYPDYVMSGVVAAYLLGLPCEARIGQLTLYAPSRKCPTFVHFPEVVIDDSIRIPSVCVRTCRPGRPVSSIEYIGFRMASPARVLIDCARTLDDKHAFPIACAALARVCQFDRFRQDASRPRQEEARRDFHEALDATPRNARGRGHARWIIDHADAGCESP
;
A
#
# COMPACT_ATOMS: atom_id res chain seq x y z
N MET A 1 11.50 -12.41 3.02
CA MET A 1 12.05 -11.09 3.40
C MET A 1 10.97 -10.04 3.70
N LEU A 2 10.23 -9.48 2.74
CA LEU A 2 9.21 -8.43 3.05
C LEU A 2 8.13 -8.92 4.02
N ARG A 3 7.60 -10.13 3.83
CA ARG A 3 6.56 -10.71 4.69
C ARG A 3 7.01 -10.83 6.14
N GLU A 4 8.17 -11.40 6.38
CA GLU A 4 8.73 -11.58 7.73
C GLU A 4 8.99 -10.23 8.41
N HIS A 5 9.48 -9.25 7.63
CA HIS A 5 9.69 -7.90 8.12
C HIS A 5 8.38 -7.21 8.53
N VAL A 6 7.34 -7.33 7.71
CA VAL A 6 6.00 -6.82 8.01
C VAL A 6 5.42 -7.50 9.26
N GLU A 7 5.50 -8.82 9.35
CA GLU A 7 4.99 -9.59 10.50
C GLU A 7 5.74 -9.23 11.79
N SER A 8 7.07 -9.06 11.73
CA SER A 8 7.89 -8.63 12.86
C SER A 8 7.51 -7.24 13.35
N ILE A 9 7.39 -6.26 12.46
CA ILE A 9 6.97 -4.90 12.84
C ILE A 9 5.56 -4.94 13.41
N ARG A 10 4.63 -5.62 12.76
CA ARG A 10 3.22 -5.70 13.17
C ARG A 10 3.06 -6.26 14.58
N SER A 11 3.77 -7.35 14.91
CA SER A 11 3.73 -7.98 16.23
C SER A 11 4.31 -7.10 17.34
N SER A 12 5.18 -6.15 16.98
CA SER A 12 5.80 -5.22 17.92
C SER A 12 4.94 -3.97 18.20
N LEU A 13 3.88 -3.73 17.43
CA LEU A 13 3.01 -2.57 17.64
C LEU A 13 2.19 -2.71 18.91
N VAL A 14 2.01 -1.59 19.60
CA VAL A 14 1.18 -1.50 20.81
C VAL A 14 -0.16 -0.88 20.46
N VAL A 15 -1.25 -1.59 20.76
CA VAL A 15 -2.61 -1.12 20.54
C VAL A 15 -3.26 -0.78 21.86
N ALA A 16 -3.92 0.39 21.93
CA ALA A 16 -4.73 0.78 23.09
C ALA A 16 -6.14 0.20 22.95
N ASP A 17 -6.42 -0.87 23.64
CA ASP A 17 -7.70 -1.61 23.62
C ASP A 17 -8.62 -1.25 24.79
N SER A 18 -8.11 -0.58 25.82
CA SER A 18 -8.85 -0.20 27.02
C SER A 18 -8.41 1.13 27.60
N HIS A 19 -9.22 1.70 28.50
CA HIS A 19 -8.88 2.92 29.23
C HIS A 19 -7.63 2.73 30.11
N ALA A 20 -7.51 1.61 30.79
CA ALA A 20 -6.35 1.28 31.62
C ALA A 20 -5.07 1.12 30.79
N ALA A 21 -5.17 0.55 29.58
CA ALA A 21 -4.07 0.49 28.61
C ALA A 21 -3.68 1.89 28.14
N SER A 22 -4.65 2.76 27.86
CA SER A 22 -4.41 4.14 27.45
C SER A 22 -3.62 4.93 28.49
N MET A 23 -3.89 4.78 29.79
CA MET A 23 -3.15 5.44 30.88
C MET A 23 -1.69 4.96 30.95
N ARG A 24 -1.46 3.65 30.83
CA ARG A 24 -0.10 3.07 30.78
C ARG A 24 0.68 3.55 29.55
N ILE A 25 0.03 3.60 28.41
CA ILE A 25 0.60 4.07 27.14
C ILE A 25 0.96 5.56 27.26
N HIS A 26 0.12 6.38 27.89
CA HIS A 26 0.40 7.81 28.09
C HIS A 26 1.72 8.04 28.81
N ARG A 27 1.97 7.32 29.91
CA ARG A 27 3.26 7.37 30.64
C ARG A 27 4.44 6.96 29.74
N ARG A 28 4.26 5.92 28.91
CA ARG A 28 5.31 5.45 28.00
C ARG A 28 5.60 6.44 26.87
N ILE A 29 4.61 7.20 26.43
CA ILE A 29 4.80 8.29 25.46
C ILE A 29 5.59 9.43 26.12
N GLN A 30 5.21 9.84 27.33
CA GLN A 30 5.92 10.87 28.10
C GLN A 30 7.38 10.50 28.37
N ASN A 31 7.65 9.24 28.67
CA ASN A 31 9.01 8.72 28.88
C ASN A 31 9.76 8.44 27.56
N GLY A 32 9.18 8.76 26.41
CA GLY A 32 9.83 8.60 25.13
C GLY A 32 9.94 7.17 24.59
N THR A 33 9.40 6.15 25.30
CA THR A 33 9.52 4.73 24.92
C THR A 33 8.51 4.27 23.87
N LEU A 34 7.51 5.11 23.55
CA LEU A 34 6.54 4.88 22.49
C LEU A 34 6.37 6.13 21.63
N ARG A 35 6.15 5.93 20.35
CA ARG A 35 5.73 6.98 19.40
C ARG A 35 4.39 6.62 18.78
N ARG A 36 3.53 7.62 18.61
CA ARG A 36 2.21 7.44 18.02
C ARG A 36 2.30 7.32 16.50
N LEU A 37 1.72 6.26 15.93
CA LEU A 37 1.60 6.07 14.48
C LEU A 37 0.23 6.49 13.97
N LEU A 38 -0.80 6.15 14.73
CA LEU A 38 -2.20 6.40 14.42
C LEU A 38 -2.98 6.50 15.73
N SER A 39 -4.23 6.94 15.70
CA SER A 39 -5.07 6.96 16.91
C SER A 39 -5.18 5.55 17.51
N GLY A 40 -4.69 5.37 18.72
CA GLY A 40 -4.71 4.10 19.44
C GLY A 40 -3.64 3.09 19.03
N VAL A 41 -2.71 3.42 18.11
CA VAL A 41 -1.63 2.52 17.69
C VAL A 41 -0.28 3.21 17.78
N TYR A 42 0.69 2.51 18.36
CA TYR A 42 2.00 3.04 18.72
C TYR A 42 3.13 2.10 18.34
N ILE A 43 4.31 2.67 18.09
CA ILE A 43 5.56 1.94 17.82
C ILE A 43 6.52 2.13 19.01
N PRO A 44 7.17 1.05 19.52
CA PRO A 44 8.27 1.17 20.48
C PRO A 44 9.49 1.87 19.85
N THR A 45 10.09 2.84 20.56
CA THR A 45 11.32 3.51 20.08
C THR A 45 12.48 2.55 19.98
N ALA A 46 12.53 1.50 20.79
CA ALA A 46 13.56 0.46 20.72
C ALA A 46 13.66 -0.24 19.34
N LEU A 47 12.60 -0.19 18.52
CA LEU A 47 12.65 -0.66 17.13
C LEU A 47 13.38 0.32 16.18
N LEU A 48 13.60 1.54 16.62
CA LEU A 48 14.14 2.63 15.80
C LEU A 48 15.56 3.02 16.26
N ASP A 49 15.89 2.81 17.54
CA ASP A 49 17.10 3.34 18.20
C ASP A 49 18.43 2.83 17.59
N ARG A 50 18.40 1.74 16.80
CA ARG A 50 19.61 1.11 16.23
C ARG A 50 19.74 1.31 14.73
N HIS A 51 18.85 2.09 14.14
CA HIS A 51 18.74 2.22 12.69
C HIS A 51 19.11 3.63 12.22
N GLY A 52 19.68 3.70 11.03
CA GLY A 52 19.93 4.97 10.37
C GLY A 52 18.64 5.66 9.88
N SER A 53 18.73 6.92 9.51
CA SER A 53 17.57 7.75 9.12
C SER A 53 16.74 7.14 7.98
N SER A 54 17.37 6.46 7.00
CA SER A 54 16.66 5.80 5.91
C SER A 54 15.87 4.60 6.40
N GLU A 55 16.52 3.71 7.16
CA GLU A 55 15.88 2.51 7.73
C GLU A 55 14.74 2.86 8.68
N CYS A 56 14.90 3.91 9.50
CA CYS A 56 13.82 4.41 10.35
C CYS A 56 12.59 4.85 9.54
N ARG A 57 12.80 5.49 8.38
CA ARG A 57 11.69 5.89 7.49
C ARG A 57 10.97 4.67 6.93
N ASP A 58 11.70 3.63 6.54
CA ASP A 58 11.13 2.39 6.02
C ASP A 58 10.38 1.62 7.10
N ILE A 59 10.94 1.50 8.30
CA ILE A 59 10.28 0.87 9.45
C ILE A 59 8.99 1.62 9.79
N VAL A 60 9.02 2.96 9.90
CA VAL A 60 7.83 3.76 10.22
C VAL A 60 6.81 3.72 9.09
N PHE A 61 7.24 3.65 7.82
CA PHE A 61 6.34 3.45 6.69
C PHE A 61 5.56 2.13 6.84
N ILE A 62 6.25 1.01 7.03
CA ILE A 62 5.61 -0.31 7.23
C ILE A 62 4.75 -0.31 8.50
N ALA A 63 5.24 0.28 9.59
CA ALA A 63 4.49 0.39 10.84
C ALA A 63 3.19 1.18 10.69
N ARG A 64 3.17 2.26 9.91
CA ARG A 64 1.96 3.03 9.59
C ARG A 64 0.96 2.20 8.79
N VAL A 65 1.42 1.40 7.83
CA VAL A 65 0.57 0.49 7.06
C VAL A 65 -0.03 -0.59 7.97
N CYS A 66 0.78 -1.18 8.86
CA CYS A 66 0.31 -2.13 9.87
C CYS A 66 -0.70 -1.49 10.83
N ALA A 67 -0.42 -0.29 11.33
CA ALA A 67 -1.32 0.45 12.21
C ALA A 67 -2.69 0.72 11.55
N LEU A 68 -2.68 1.02 10.24
CA LEU A 68 -3.89 1.21 9.46
C LEU A 68 -4.75 -0.05 9.46
N SER A 69 -4.17 -1.22 9.16
CA SER A 69 -4.90 -2.48 9.11
C SER A 69 -5.44 -2.91 10.48
N LEU A 70 -4.70 -2.61 11.56
CA LEU A 70 -5.15 -2.89 12.92
C LEU A 70 -6.31 -1.98 13.35
N ARG A 71 -6.29 -0.71 12.93
CA ARG A 71 -7.31 0.27 13.33
C ARG A 71 -8.53 0.28 12.44
N TYR A 72 -8.35 -0.05 11.17
CA TYR A 72 -9.38 -0.01 10.12
C TYR A 72 -9.34 -1.29 9.28
N PRO A 73 -9.68 -2.46 9.86
CA PRO A 73 -9.54 -3.76 9.17
C PRO A 73 -10.42 -3.89 7.93
N ASP A 74 -11.53 -3.16 7.88
CA ASP A 74 -12.47 -3.21 6.75
C ASP A 74 -12.08 -2.31 5.57
N TYR A 75 -11.03 -1.49 5.73
CA TYR A 75 -10.55 -0.65 4.63
C TYR A 75 -9.74 -1.48 3.64
N VAL A 76 -9.93 -1.20 2.35
CA VAL A 76 -9.19 -1.86 1.28
C VAL A 76 -8.07 -0.94 0.80
N MET A 77 -6.82 -1.40 0.92
CA MET A 77 -5.64 -0.68 0.43
C MET A 77 -5.44 -0.92 -1.05
N SER A 78 -5.03 0.12 -1.78
CA SER A 78 -4.70 0.09 -3.21
C SER A 78 -3.61 1.10 -3.57
N GLY A 79 -3.35 1.28 -4.86
CA GLY A 79 -2.34 2.20 -5.37
C GLY A 79 -0.91 1.76 -5.09
N VAL A 80 0.03 2.70 -5.06
CA VAL A 80 1.48 2.42 -4.98
C VAL A 80 1.87 1.64 -3.74
N VAL A 81 1.25 1.91 -2.59
CA VAL A 81 1.54 1.16 -1.35
C VAL A 81 1.14 -0.30 -1.49
N ALA A 82 -0.02 -0.58 -2.09
CA ALA A 82 -0.44 -1.95 -2.34
C ALA A 82 0.45 -2.64 -3.39
N ALA A 83 0.88 -1.91 -4.43
CA ALA A 83 1.83 -2.41 -5.42
C ALA A 83 3.17 -2.81 -4.76
N TYR A 84 3.70 -1.96 -3.88
CA TYR A 84 4.91 -2.24 -3.11
C TYR A 84 4.75 -3.50 -2.24
N LEU A 85 3.65 -3.61 -1.50
CA LEU A 85 3.37 -4.79 -0.66
C LEU A 85 3.23 -6.07 -1.50
N LEU A 86 2.70 -5.96 -2.71
CA LEU A 86 2.66 -7.06 -3.68
C LEU A 86 4.05 -7.40 -4.27
N GLY A 87 5.10 -6.64 -3.95
CA GLY A 87 6.45 -6.84 -4.49
C GLY A 87 6.58 -6.42 -5.95
N LEU A 88 5.77 -5.46 -6.40
CA LEU A 88 5.93 -4.84 -7.72
C LEU A 88 7.03 -3.76 -7.66
N PRO A 89 7.75 -3.50 -8.76
CA PRO A 89 8.88 -2.57 -8.80
C PRO A 89 8.40 -1.12 -8.66
N CYS A 90 8.38 -0.63 -7.43
CA CYS A 90 8.03 0.76 -7.12
C CYS A 90 8.61 1.19 -5.78
N GLU A 91 8.88 2.49 -5.64
CA GLU A 91 9.09 3.13 -4.36
C GLU A 91 7.74 3.59 -3.81
N ALA A 92 7.44 3.27 -2.56
CA ALA A 92 6.18 3.63 -1.95
C ALA A 92 6.36 4.60 -0.77
N ARG A 93 5.45 5.58 -0.69
CA ARG A 93 5.33 6.49 0.45
C ARG A 93 3.89 6.46 0.96
N ILE A 94 3.72 6.60 2.27
CA ILE A 94 2.37 6.50 2.88
C ILE A 94 1.37 7.51 2.27
N GLY A 95 1.83 8.67 1.81
CA GLY A 95 1.00 9.66 1.13
C GLY A 95 0.45 9.22 -0.24
N GLN A 96 1.04 8.18 -0.84
CA GLN A 96 0.60 7.59 -2.11
C GLN A 96 -0.38 6.42 -1.91
N LEU A 97 -0.81 6.17 -0.68
CA LEU A 97 -1.82 5.15 -0.38
C LEU A 97 -3.18 5.57 -0.93
N THR A 98 -3.78 4.70 -1.72
CA THR A 98 -5.19 4.74 -2.05
C THR A 98 -5.94 3.88 -1.05
N LEU A 99 -6.89 4.47 -0.34
CA LEU A 99 -7.61 3.82 0.74
C LEU A 99 -9.11 3.84 0.47
N TYR A 100 -9.70 2.68 0.23
CA TYR A 100 -11.13 2.55 0.00
C TYR A 100 -11.86 2.30 1.31
N ALA A 101 -12.75 3.23 1.68
CA ALA A 101 -13.58 3.12 2.87
C ALA A 101 -14.79 2.19 2.60
N PRO A 102 -15.15 1.29 3.52
CA PRO A 102 -16.26 0.35 3.33
C PRO A 102 -17.63 1.02 3.34
N SER A 103 -17.77 2.20 3.95
CA SER A 103 -19.04 2.91 4.06
C SER A 103 -18.87 4.44 4.08
N ARG A 104 -20.01 5.15 3.90
CA ARG A 104 -20.04 6.63 3.99
C ARG A 104 -19.83 7.16 5.41
N LYS A 105 -20.02 6.34 6.43
CA LYS A 105 -19.82 6.70 7.84
C LYS A 105 -18.34 6.72 8.25
N CYS A 106 -17.47 6.19 7.40
CA CYS A 106 -16.03 6.18 7.66
C CYS A 106 -15.41 7.58 7.53
N PRO A 107 -14.34 7.88 8.26
CA PRO A 107 -13.59 9.13 8.15
C PRO A 107 -13.18 9.44 6.71
N THR A 108 -13.29 10.72 6.32
CA THR A 108 -12.84 11.18 4.99
C THR A 108 -11.32 11.22 4.89
N PHE A 109 -10.64 11.33 6.03
CA PHE A 109 -9.20 11.38 6.10
C PHE A 109 -8.70 10.48 7.22
N VAL A 110 -7.56 9.84 6.98
CA VAL A 110 -6.76 9.16 8.00
C VAL A 110 -5.48 9.98 8.21
N HIS A 111 -5.28 10.42 9.43
CA HIS A 111 -4.14 11.25 9.81
C HIS A 111 -3.06 10.42 10.52
N PHE A 112 -1.87 10.37 9.94
CA PHE A 112 -0.67 9.82 10.54
C PHE A 112 0.13 10.98 11.15
N PRO A 113 0.31 11.04 12.46
CA PRO A 113 1.07 12.10 13.10
C PRO A 113 2.56 12.05 12.74
N GLU A 114 3.27 13.16 13.00
CA GLU A 114 4.72 13.18 12.95
C GLU A 114 5.31 12.15 13.93
N VAL A 115 6.38 11.49 13.52
CA VAL A 115 7.17 10.61 14.38
C VAL A 115 8.55 11.23 14.56
N VAL A 116 8.82 11.68 15.78
CA VAL A 116 10.13 12.21 16.19
C VAL A 116 10.84 11.11 16.95
N ILE A 117 11.99 10.66 16.46
CA ILE A 117 12.79 9.61 17.08
C ILE A 117 13.78 10.26 18.04
N ASP A 118 14.55 11.20 17.51
CA ASP A 118 15.50 12.06 18.21
C ASP A 118 15.52 13.46 17.58
N ASP A 119 16.49 14.29 17.95
CA ASP A 119 16.62 15.64 17.42
C ASP A 119 16.96 15.68 15.92
N SER A 120 17.51 14.59 15.36
CA SER A 120 17.98 14.49 13.98
C SER A 120 16.98 13.81 13.04
N ILE A 121 16.12 12.92 13.55
CA ILE A 121 15.22 12.10 12.73
C ILE A 121 13.77 12.47 13.02
N ARG A 122 13.19 13.18 12.05
CA ARG A 122 11.77 13.56 12.03
C ARG A 122 11.10 13.00 10.79
N ILE A 123 10.05 12.20 10.98
CA ILE A 123 9.24 11.64 9.90
C ILE A 123 7.93 12.41 9.88
N PRO A 124 7.65 13.17 8.80
CA PRO A 124 6.55 14.12 8.79
C PRO A 124 5.18 13.47 8.96
N SER A 125 4.23 14.25 9.45
CA SER A 125 2.82 13.89 9.45
C SER A 125 2.30 13.75 8.01
N VAL A 126 1.34 12.85 7.82
CA VAL A 126 0.70 12.63 6.51
C VAL A 126 -0.80 12.47 6.71
N CYS A 127 -1.57 13.08 5.81
CA CYS A 127 -3.01 12.93 5.78
C CYS A 127 -3.40 12.19 4.49
N VAL A 128 -4.02 11.02 4.64
CA VAL A 128 -4.48 10.20 3.52
C VAL A 128 -5.98 10.36 3.36
N ARG A 129 -6.39 10.80 2.18
CA ARG A 129 -7.81 10.90 1.83
C ARG A 129 -8.38 9.52 1.54
N THR A 130 -9.53 9.19 2.13
CA THR A 130 -10.24 7.95 1.82
C THR A 130 -11.08 8.12 0.56
N CYS A 131 -11.08 7.10 -0.27
CA CYS A 131 -11.91 7.00 -1.45
C CYS A 131 -13.21 6.24 -1.11
N ARG A 132 -14.31 6.69 -1.69
CA ARG A 132 -15.62 6.06 -1.54
C ARG A 132 -16.07 5.57 -2.90
N PRO A 133 -15.80 4.31 -3.23
CA PRO A 133 -16.23 3.77 -4.52
C PRO A 133 -17.75 3.64 -4.54
N GLY A 134 -18.34 3.87 -5.71
CA GLY A 134 -19.80 3.67 -5.90
C GLY A 134 -20.23 2.21 -5.86
N ARG A 135 -19.29 1.28 -5.99
CA ARG A 135 -19.46 -0.18 -5.90
C ARG A 135 -18.39 -0.77 -5.00
N PRO A 136 -18.64 -1.91 -4.33
CA PRO A 136 -17.63 -2.61 -3.57
C PRO A 136 -16.36 -2.88 -4.40
N VAL A 137 -15.20 -2.66 -3.81
CA VAL A 137 -13.91 -2.98 -4.43
C VAL A 137 -13.59 -4.43 -4.13
N SER A 138 -13.33 -5.21 -5.18
CA SER A 138 -12.83 -6.58 -5.02
C SER A 138 -11.52 -6.57 -4.24
N SER A 139 -11.43 -7.36 -3.18
CA SER A 139 -10.29 -7.38 -2.28
C SER A 139 -9.81 -8.79 -1.99
N ILE A 140 -8.52 -8.88 -1.68
CA ILE A 140 -7.83 -10.09 -1.25
C ILE A 140 -7.19 -9.84 0.12
N GLU A 141 -6.99 -10.90 0.89
CA GLU A 141 -6.15 -10.87 2.09
C GLU A 141 -4.72 -11.24 1.70
N TYR A 142 -3.77 -10.34 1.99
CA TYR A 142 -2.36 -10.56 1.68
C TYR A 142 -1.48 -10.02 2.80
N ILE A 143 -0.65 -10.87 3.39
CA ILE A 143 0.24 -10.54 4.54
C ILE A 143 -0.54 -9.83 5.67
N GLY A 144 -1.77 -10.29 5.94
CA GLY A 144 -2.64 -9.70 6.96
C GLY A 144 -3.19 -8.30 6.63
N PHE A 145 -3.12 -7.88 5.36
CA PHE A 145 -3.73 -6.65 4.86
C PHE A 145 -4.88 -6.98 3.93
N ARG A 146 -5.95 -6.21 4.05
CA ARG A 146 -7.03 -6.24 3.07
C ARG A 146 -6.68 -5.30 1.91
N MET A 147 -6.38 -5.89 0.76
CA MET A 147 -5.88 -5.17 -0.42
C MET A 147 -6.84 -5.32 -1.59
N ALA A 148 -6.88 -4.34 -2.46
CA ALA A 148 -7.58 -4.45 -3.73
C ALA A 148 -6.97 -5.59 -4.57
N SER A 149 -7.77 -6.18 -5.47
CA SER A 149 -7.26 -7.18 -6.41
C SER A 149 -6.06 -6.63 -7.20
N PRO A 150 -5.11 -7.47 -7.62
CA PRO A 150 -3.94 -7.03 -8.39
C PRO A 150 -4.29 -6.18 -9.61
N ALA A 151 -5.36 -6.54 -10.34
CA ALA A 151 -5.85 -5.75 -11.46
C ALA A 151 -6.30 -4.34 -11.01
N ARG A 152 -6.99 -4.22 -9.90
CA ARG A 152 -7.40 -2.92 -9.36
C ARG A 152 -6.22 -2.08 -8.89
N VAL A 153 -5.23 -2.70 -8.24
CA VAL A 153 -3.99 -2.03 -7.83
C VAL A 153 -3.27 -1.46 -9.03
N LEU A 154 -3.10 -2.26 -10.10
CA LEU A 154 -2.52 -1.78 -11.36
C LEU A 154 -3.27 -0.58 -11.93
N ILE A 155 -4.60 -0.67 -12.03
CA ILE A 155 -5.41 0.42 -12.59
C ILE A 155 -5.26 1.71 -11.76
N ASP A 156 -5.26 1.61 -10.45
CA ASP A 156 -5.11 2.78 -9.58
C ASP A 156 -3.70 3.40 -9.71
N CYS A 157 -2.66 2.59 -9.87
CA CYS A 157 -1.30 3.07 -10.17
C CYS A 157 -1.25 3.73 -11.55
N ALA A 158 -1.72 3.05 -12.60
CA ALA A 158 -1.69 3.55 -13.97
C ALA A 158 -2.52 4.82 -14.18
N ARG A 159 -3.54 5.06 -13.35
CA ARG A 159 -4.34 6.30 -13.41
C ARG A 159 -3.70 7.50 -12.72
N THR A 160 -2.78 7.27 -11.81
CA THR A 160 -2.27 8.31 -10.89
C THR A 160 -0.79 8.61 -11.03
N LEU A 161 -0.03 7.68 -11.55
CA LEU A 161 1.41 7.83 -11.80
C LEU A 161 1.68 8.30 -13.22
N ASP A 162 2.85 8.86 -13.44
CA ASP A 162 3.40 9.12 -14.77
C ASP A 162 3.88 7.81 -15.43
N ASP A 163 4.23 7.88 -16.71
CA ASP A 163 4.64 6.73 -17.52
C ASP A 163 5.84 6.00 -16.91
N LYS A 164 6.85 6.77 -16.50
CA LYS A 164 8.10 6.24 -15.95
C LYS A 164 7.88 5.33 -14.74
N HIS A 165 6.90 5.65 -13.91
CA HIS A 165 6.57 4.89 -12.70
C HIS A 165 5.45 3.86 -12.93
N ALA A 166 4.51 4.13 -13.84
CA ALA A 166 3.39 3.24 -14.10
C ALA A 166 3.79 2.01 -14.93
N PHE A 167 4.66 2.17 -15.94
CA PHE A 167 5.07 1.09 -16.82
C PHE A 167 5.76 -0.09 -16.11
N PRO A 168 6.79 0.11 -15.28
CA PRO A 168 7.43 -1.00 -14.57
C PRO A 168 6.43 -1.80 -13.74
N ILE A 169 5.50 -1.11 -13.07
CA ILE A 169 4.44 -1.75 -12.28
C ILE A 169 3.53 -2.58 -13.20
N ALA A 170 3.14 -2.04 -14.35
CA ALA A 170 2.24 -2.70 -15.29
C ALA A 170 2.88 -3.94 -15.93
N CYS A 171 4.12 -3.84 -16.38
CA CYS A 171 4.87 -4.96 -16.95
C CYS A 171 5.05 -6.09 -15.92
N ALA A 172 5.46 -5.75 -14.70
CA ALA A 172 5.65 -6.73 -13.63
C ALA A 172 4.32 -7.36 -13.17
N ALA A 173 3.24 -6.57 -13.07
CA ALA A 173 1.91 -7.09 -12.74
C ALA A 173 1.41 -8.05 -13.82
N LEU A 174 1.58 -7.69 -15.09
CA LEU A 174 1.21 -8.52 -16.24
C LEU A 174 2.01 -9.83 -16.25
N ALA A 175 3.34 -9.74 -16.08
CA ALA A 175 4.22 -10.91 -16.01
C ALA A 175 3.82 -11.88 -14.89
N ARG A 176 3.46 -11.34 -13.73
CA ARG A 176 3.04 -12.13 -12.58
C ARG A 176 1.70 -12.82 -12.80
N VAL A 177 0.71 -12.11 -13.35
CA VAL A 177 -0.63 -12.66 -13.56
C VAL A 177 -0.60 -13.75 -14.62
N CYS A 178 0.07 -13.52 -15.75
CA CYS A 178 0.16 -14.51 -16.83
C CYS A 178 1.26 -15.57 -16.61
N GLN A 179 2.00 -15.50 -15.49
CA GLN A 179 3.15 -16.38 -15.24
C GLN A 179 4.09 -16.45 -16.45
N PHE A 180 4.51 -15.27 -16.92
CA PHE A 180 5.30 -15.15 -18.14
C PHE A 180 6.64 -15.88 -18.01
N ASP A 181 6.90 -16.82 -18.94
CA ASP A 181 8.16 -17.51 -19.06
C ASP A 181 8.93 -16.91 -20.25
N ARG A 182 10.01 -16.18 -19.97
CA ARG A 182 10.85 -15.53 -20.97
C ARG A 182 11.58 -16.53 -21.90
N PHE A 183 11.75 -17.76 -21.48
CA PHE A 183 12.36 -18.82 -22.27
C PHE A 183 11.37 -19.57 -23.16
N ARG A 184 10.05 -19.40 -22.89
CA ARG A 184 8.94 -19.97 -23.63
C ARG A 184 7.92 -18.89 -24.02
N GLN A 185 8.41 -17.87 -24.73
CA GLN A 185 7.61 -16.69 -25.04
C GLN A 185 6.34 -17.02 -25.84
N ASP A 186 6.45 -17.90 -26.86
CA ASP A 186 5.30 -18.28 -27.70
C ASP A 186 4.16 -18.91 -26.86
N ALA A 187 4.51 -19.72 -25.86
CA ALA A 187 3.52 -20.31 -24.94
C ALA A 187 2.98 -19.30 -23.91
N SER A 188 3.74 -18.23 -23.63
CA SER A 188 3.37 -17.20 -22.65
C SER A 188 2.52 -16.08 -23.26
N ARG A 189 2.69 -15.76 -24.55
CA ARG A 189 1.96 -14.67 -25.23
C ARG A 189 0.44 -14.80 -25.16
N PRO A 190 -0.20 -15.96 -25.42
CA PRO A 190 -1.65 -16.09 -25.31
C PRO A 190 -2.16 -15.76 -23.89
N ARG A 191 -1.44 -16.21 -22.86
CA ARG A 191 -1.77 -15.92 -21.44
C ARG A 191 -1.61 -14.43 -21.11
N GLN A 192 -0.63 -13.77 -21.72
CA GLN A 192 -0.44 -12.33 -21.59
C GLN A 192 -1.63 -11.56 -22.17
N GLU A 193 -2.11 -11.96 -23.35
CA GLU A 193 -3.27 -11.31 -23.97
C GLU A 193 -4.56 -11.55 -23.17
N GLU A 194 -4.72 -12.72 -22.56
CA GLU A 194 -5.83 -13.00 -21.65
C GLU A 194 -5.75 -12.10 -20.41
N ALA A 195 -4.61 -12.03 -19.74
CA ALA A 195 -4.40 -11.16 -18.57
C ALA A 195 -4.61 -9.68 -18.94
N ARG A 196 -4.22 -9.24 -20.15
CA ARG A 196 -4.47 -7.87 -20.62
C ARG A 196 -5.97 -7.60 -20.80
N ARG A 197 -6.74 -8.56 -21.29
CA ARG A 197 -8.20 -8.45 -21.37
C ARG A 197 -8.83 -8.30 -19.99
N ASP A 198 -8.40 -9.11 -19.03
CA ASP A 198 -8.88 -9.00 -17.63
C ASP A 198 -8.60 -7.62 -17.03
N PHE A 199 -7.44 -7.02 -17.33
CA PHE A 199 -7.13 -5.66 -16.91
C PHE A 199 -8.00 -4.62 -17.59
N HIS A 200 -8.33 -4.78 -18.86
CA HIS A 200 -9.29 -3.90 -19.54
C HIS A 200 -10.69 -4.03 -18.96
N GLU A 201 -11.16 -5.23 -18.70
CA GLU A 201 -12.47 -5.45 -18.04
C GLU A 201 -12.52 -4.79 -16.65
N ALA A 202 -11.46 -4.94 -15.86
CA ALA A 202 -11.35 -4.28 -14.56
C ALA A 202 -11.28 -2.75 -14.69
N LEU A 203 -10.64 -2.21 -15.74
CA LEU A 203 -10.65 -0.78 -16.06
C LEU A 203 -12.05 -0.33 -16.47
N ASP A 204 -12.77 -1.11 -17.27
CA ASP A 204 -14.11 -0.78 -17.73
C ASP A 204 -15.15 -0.83 -16.62
N ALA A 205 -14.90 -1.59 -15.56
CA ALA A 205 -15.68 -1.55 -14.33
C ALA A 205 -15.48 -0.25 -13.51
N THR A 206 -14.45 0.57 -13.81
CA THR A 206 -14.31 1.89 -13.18
C THR A 206 -15.26 2.92 -13.79
N PRO A 207 -15.68 3.96 -13.04
CA PRO A 207 -16.56 5.00 -13.59
C PRO A 207 -15.97 5.63 -14.86
N ARG A 208 -16.82 5.87 -15.87
CA ARG A 208 -16.38 6.42 -17.17
C ARG A 208 -15.70 7.78 -17.06
N ASN A 209 -16.13 8.61 -16.09
CA ASN A 209 -15.56 9.93 -15.79
C ASN A 209 -14.37 9.88 -14.81
N ALA A 210 -13.86 8.70 -14.47
CA ALA A 210 -12.73 8.58 -13.56
C ALA A 210 -11.46 9.18 -14.19
N ARG A 211 -10.85 10.15 -13.49
CA ARG A 211 -9.61 10.80 -13.94
C ARG A 211 -8.52 9.76 -14.22
N GLY A 212 -7.75 9.97 -15.29
CA GLY A 212 -6.63 9.10 -15.68
C GLY A 212 -7.02 7.78 -16.35
N ARG A 213 -8.31 7.56 -16.67
CA ARG A 213 -8.77 6.31 -17.31
C ARG A 213 -8.15 6.08 -18.69
N GLY A 214 -8.05 7.13 -19.53
CA GLY A 214 -7.39 7.05 -20.84
C GLY A 214 -5.92 6.69 -20.72
N HIS A 215 -5.23 7.32 -19.77
CA HIS A 215 -3.83 7.02 -19.47
C HIS A 215 -3.65 5.56 -19.01
N ALA A 216 -4.48 5.08 -18.08
CA ALA A 216 -4.42 3.68 -17.65
C ALA A 216 -4.65 2.69 -18.80
N ARG A 217 -5.58 3.01 -19.71
CA ARG A 217 -5.78 2.20 -20.92
C ARG A 217 -4.52 2.12 -21.76
N TRP A 218 -3.91 3.28 -22.03
CA TRP A 218 -2.67 3.36 -22.78
C TRP A 218 -1.54 2.55 -22.13
N ILE A 219 -1.35 2.67 -20.80
CA ILE A 219 -0.36 1.88 -20.06
C ILE A 219 -0.62 0.38 -20.21
N ILE A 220 -1.87 -0.09 -20.08
CA ILE A 220 -2.23 -1.51 -20.21
C ILE A 220 -1.97 -2.00 -21.65
N ASP A 221 -2.30 -1.19 -22.66
CA ASP A 221 -2.11 -1.55 -24.08
C ASP A 221 -0.63 -1.74 -24.43
N HIS A 222 0.26 -0.94 -23.82
CA HIS A 222 1.69 -0.93 -24.14
C HIS A 222 2.55 -1.74 -23.16
N ALA A 223 2.00 -2.17 -22.03
CA ALA A 223 2.73 -3.02 -21.08
C ALA A 223 3.08 -4.38 -21.71
N ASP A 224 4.28 -4.86 -21.45
CA ASP A 224 4.75 -6.17 -21.91
C ASP A 224 5.32 -6.97 -20.76
N ALA A 225 4.80 -8.18 -20.54
CA ALA A 225 5.28 -9.09 -19.50
C ALA A 225 6.73 -9.58 -19.75
N GLY A 226 7.20 -9.51 -20.98
CA GLY A 226 8.57 -9.87 -21.35
C GLY A 226 9.60 -8.75 -21.16
N CYS A 227 9.16 -7.53 -20.77
CA CYS A 227 10.09 -6.46 -20.44
C CYS A 227 10.91 -6.84 -19.20
N GLU A 228 12.22 -6.76 -19.30
CA GLU A 228 13.10 -6.81 -18.15
C GLU A 228 12.90 -5.51 -17.35
N SER A 229 12.48 -5.66 -16.08
CA SER A 229 12.63 -4.53 -15.15
C SER A 229 14.10 -4.29 -14.92
N PRO A 230 14.59 -3.06 -15.04
CA PRO A 230 15.96 -2.71 -14.70
C PRO A 230 16.26 -3.00 -13.23
#